data_26f990bb864e262e1eac4d8257c4f8f0
#
_entry.id   26f990bb864e262e1eac4d8257c4f8f0
#
_cell.length_a   1.000
_cell.length_b   1.000
_cell.length_c   1.000
_cell.angle_alpha   90.00
_cell.angle_beta   90.00
_cell.angle_gamma   90.00
#
_symmetry.space_group_name_H-M   'P 1'
#
loop_
_entity.id
_entity.type
_entity.pdbx_description
1 polymer ?
#
loop_
_entity_poly.entity_id
_entity_poly.type
_entity_poly.pdbx_seq_one_letter_code
_entity_poly.pdbx_strand_id
1 'polypeptide(L)'
;LALLAVGGYGRGELYPASDVDLLLLLPAPPDGGLTTQLEQAVTLCYDIGLEVAPSVRTVDECSQAAASDLTIQTALLEARLLIGSDELFQAFSAALEQVLDPLAFFEAKRSEQDEHHLRYDDTPYSLEPNCKEGPGGLRDLQTILWIASAAGYGSTWAELAQYGFLTHEEE
;
A
#
# COMPACT_ATOMS: atom_id res chain seq x y z
N LEU A 1 -8.11 17.26 7.36
CA LEU A 1 -6.86 16.78 6.82
C LEU A 1 -6.38 15.60 7.66
N ALA A 2 -5.85 14.57 7.00
CA ALA A 2 -5.13 13.47 7.64
C ALA A 2 -3.85 13.16 6.85
N LEU A 3 -2.78 12.79 7.54
CA LEU A 3 -1.55 12.29 6.96
C LEU A 3 -1.50 10.78 7.18
N LEU A 4 -1.36 10.04 6.11
CA LEU A 4 -1.31 8.59 6.12
C LEU A 4 0.06 8.11 5.61
N ALA A 5 0.57 7.04 6.20
CA ALA A 5 1.60 6.20 5.60
C ALA A 5 0.89 5.19 4.68
N VAL A 6 1.44 4.96 3.49
CA VAL A 6 0.92 3.98 2.53
C VAL A 6 2.07 3.08 2.04
N GLY A 7 1.75 2.03 1.29
CA GLY A 7 2.77 1.11 0.79
C GLY A 7 3.63 0.50 1.91
N GLY A 8 4.93 0.35 1.68
CA GLY A 8 5.86 -0.23 2.66
C GLY A 8 5.88 0.51 3.99
N TYR A 9 5.79 1.84 3.96
CA TYR A 9 5.71 2.63 5.19
C TYR A 9 4.37 2.44 5.93
N GLY A 10 3.29 2.20 5.19
CA GLY A 10 1.99 1.84 5.76
C GLY A 10 2.04 0.57 6.59
N ARG A 11 2.70 -0.47 6.08
CA ARG A 11 2.96 -1.75 6.79
C ARG A 11 3.91 -1.62 7.98
N GLY A 12 4.63 -0.50 8.10
CA GLY A 12 5.69 -0.34 9.10
C GLY A 12 7.04 -0.95 8.68
N GLU A 13 7.18 -1.30 7.41
CA GLU A 13 8.37 -1.90 6.81
C GLU A 13 9.19 -0.84 6.06
N LEU A 14 9.87 0.03 6.79
CA LEU A 14 10.78 1.01 6.20
C LEU A 14 12.22 0.49 6.30
N TYR A 15 12.78 0.11 5.17
CA TYR A 15 14.17 -0.33 5.07
C TYR A 15 15.11 0.83 4.73
N PRO A 16 16.43 0.71 5.00
CA PRO A 16 17.40 1.68 4.53
C PRO A 16 17.28 1.92 3.02
N ALA A 17 17.23 3.18 2.61
CA ALA A 17 17.02 3.62 1.23
C ALA A 17 15.63 3.28 0.63
N SER A 18 14.61 3.04 1.47
CA SER A 18 13.21 3.00 1.03
C SER A 18 12.63 4.40 0.99
N ASP A 19 11.81 4.67 -0.03
CA ASP A 19 11.01 5.88 -0.08
C ASP A 19 9.95 5.89 1.02
N VAL A 20 9.65 7.07 1.54
CA VAL A 20 8.59 7.28 2.52
C VAL A 20 7.30 7.63 1.77
N ASP A 21 6.47 6.63 1.50
CA ASP A 21 5.20 6.81 0.81
C ASP A 21 4.17 7.49 1.74
N LEU A 22 3.73 8.69 1.36
CA LEU A 22 2.80 9.52 2.14
C LEU A 22 1.56 9.85 1.33
N LEU A 23 0.39 9.75 1.99
CA LEU A 23 -0.87 10.26 1.47
C LEU A 23 -1.39 11.39 2.37
N LEU A 24 -1.50 12.58 1.80
CA LEU A 24 -2.17 13.73 2.39
C LEU A 24 -3.65 13.69 2.01
N LEU A 25 -4.46 13.17 2.91
CA LEU A 25 -5.90 12.98 2.68
C LEU A 25 -6.66 14.26 3.04
N LEU A 26 -7.43 14.76 2.09
CA LEU A 26 -8.18 16.00 2.21
C LEU A 26 -9.70 15.74 2.22
N PRO A 27 -10.47 16.53 2.99
CA PRO A 27 -11.93 16.44 2.95
C PRO A 27 -12.55 17.03 1.66
N ALA A 28 -11.81 17.90 0.97
CA ALA A 28 -12.19 18.55 -0.29
C ALA A 28 -10.93 18.97 -1.06
N PRO A 29 -11.02 19.24 -2.36
CA PRO A 29 -9.89 19.76 -3.14
C PRO A 29 -9.26 21.00 -2.47
N PRO A 30 -7.91 21.10 -2.45
CA PRO A 30 -7.23 22.18 -1.76
C PRO A 30 -7.43 23.52 -2.48
N ASP A 31 -7.56 24.58 -1.72
CA ASP A 31 -7.43 25.93 -2.26
C ASP A 31 -5.95 26.30 -2.45
N GLY A 32 -5.71 27.48 -3.08
CA GLY A 32 -4.34 27.93 -3.36
C GLY A 32 -3.49 28.15 -2.09
N GLY A 33 -4.10 28.52 -0.98
CA GLY A 33 -3.40 28.70 0.29
C GLY A 33 -2.94 27.37 0.88
N LEU A 34 -3.82 26.38 0.92
CA LEU A 34 -3.50 25.03 1.39
C LEU A 34 -2.48 24.36 0.46
N THR A 35 -2.62 24.50 -0.86
CA THR A 35 -1.65 23.97 -1.83
C THR A 35 -0.23 24.44 -1.51
N THR A 36 -0.05 25.74 -1.29
CA THR A 36 1.27 26.31 -0.95
C THR A 36 1.82 25.75 0.36
N GLN A 37 0.96 25.54 1.37
CA GLN A 37 1.39 24.95 2.65
C GLN A 37 1.81 23.48 2.48
N LEU A 38 1.10 22.71 1.67
CA LEU A 38 1.43 21.32 1.38
C LEU A 38 2.77 21.22 0.62
N GLU A 39 3.00 22.08 -0.37
CA GLU A 39 4.27 22.17 -1.10
C GLU A 39 5.44 22.50 -0.16
N GLN A 40 5.24 23.45 0.76
CA GLN A 40 6.25 23.81 1.77
C GLN A 40 6.54 22.62 2.71
N ALA A 41 5.52 21.88 3.14
CA ALA A 41 5.70 20.71 4.01
C ALA A 41 6.49 19.60 3.30
N VAL A 42 6.21 19.33 2.03
CA VAL A 42 6.97 18.38 1.22
C VAL A 42 8.42 18.84 1.01
N THR A 43 8.62 20.12 0.72
CA THR A 43 9.95 20.71 0.59
C THR A 43 10.77 20.55 1.87
N LEU A 44 10.15 20.78 3.04
CA LEU A 44 10.81 20.58 4.32
C LEU A 44 11.27 19.13 4.53
N CYS A 45 10.46 18.14 4.07
CA CYS A 45 10.88 16.74 4.13
C CYS A 45 12.16 16.48 3.33
N TYR A 46 12.26 17.02 2.13
CA TYR A 46 13.48 16.91 1.32
C TYR A 46 14.66 17.66 1.94
N ASP A 47 14.43 18.84 2.50
CA ASP A 47 15.48 19.67 3.15
C ASP A 47 16.13 18.96 4.35
N ILE A 48 15.38 18.14 5.07
CA ILE A 48 15.89 17.32 6.19
C ILE A 48 16.42 15.95 5.74
N GLY A 49 16.48 15.68 4.43
CA GLY A 49 17.07 14.49 3.85
C GLY A 49 16.15 13.26 3.81
N LEU A 50 14.82 13.45 3.91
CA LEU A 50 13.84 12.37 3.71
C LEU A 50 13.50 12.24 2.21
N GLU A 51 13.67 11.05 1.67
CA GLU A 51 13.14 10.70 0.36
C GLU A 51 11.66 10.35 0.48
N VAL A 52 10.79 11.33 0.24
CA VAL A 52 9.33 11.15 0.33
C VAL A 52 8.70 11.02 -1.05
N ALA A 53 7.73 10.13 -1.17
CA ALA A 53 6.83 10.01 -2.31
C ALA A 53 5.42 10.47 -1.89
N PRO A 54 5.15 11.80 -1.91
CA PRO A 54 3.89 12.34 -1.43
C PRO A 54 2.81 12.25 -2.49
N SER A 55 1.59 11.93 -2.07
CA SER A 55 0.38 12.11 -2.86
C SER A 55 -0.64 12.94 -2.06
N VAL A 56 -1.40 13.77 -2.75
CA VAL A 56 -2.46 14.61 -2.15
C VAL A 56 -3.76 14.26 -2.84
N ARG A 57 -4.74 13.76 -2.09
CA ARG A 57 -6.02 13.30 -2.63
C ARG A 57 -7.15 13.54 -1.66
N THR A 58 -8.34 13.72 -2.21
CA THR A 58 -9.60 13.59 -1.47
C THR A 58 -10.00 12.12 -1.36
N VAL A 59 -11.00 11.81 -0.52
CA VAL A 59 -11.56 10.45 -0.39
C VAL A 59 -12.08 9.93 -1.74
N ASP A 60 -12.81 10.80 -2.48
CA ASP A 60 -13.35 10.43 -3.79
C ASP A 60 -12.25 10.15 -4.83
N GLU A 61 -11.18 10.95 -4.84
CA GLU A 61 -10.03 10.74 -5.71
C GLU A 61 -9.26 9.45 -5.37
N CYS A 62 -9.18 9.09 -4.09
CA CYS A 62 -8.62 7.80 -3.66
C CYS A 62 -9.46 6.63 -4.19
N SER A 63 -10.78 6.69 -4.06
CA SER A 63 -11.70 5.66 -4.54
C SER A 63 -11.63 5.49 -6.06
N GLN A 64 -11.61 6.60 -6.82
CA GLN A 64 -11.49 6.58 -8.28
C GLN A 64 -10.14 6.01 -8.73
N ALA A 65 -9.06 6.40 -8.07
CA ALA A 65 -7.73 5.89 -8.38
C ALA A 65 -7.60 4.40 -8.06
N ALA A 66 -8.12 3.94 -6.90
CA ALA A 66 -8.15 2.54 -6.52
C ALA A 66 -8.96 1.68 -7.49
N ALA A 67 -10.07 2.20 -8.02
CA ALA A 67 -10.90 1.48 -8.98
C ALA A 67 -10.24 1.30 -10.36
N SER A 68 -9.21 2.10 -10.69
CA SER A 68 -8.58 2.12 -12.02
C SER A 68 -7.14 1.61 -12.05
N ASP A 69 -6.46 1.54 -10.91
CA ASP A 69 -5.03 1.21 -10.81
C ASP A 69 -4.76 0.24 -9.65
N LEU A 70 -4.33 -0.98 -9.98
CA LEU A 70 -4.04 -2.04 -9.03
C LEU A 70 -2.90 -1.67 -8.07
N THR A 71 -1.89 -0.92 -8.54
CA THR A 71 -0.76 -0.48 -7.71
C THR A 71 -1.22 0.52 -6.66
N ILE A 72 -2.05 1.50 -7.08
CA ILE A 72 -2.64 2.46 -6.15
C ILE A 72 -3.58 1.75 -5.17
N GLN A 73 -4.44 0.86 -5.66
CA GLN A 73 -5.34 0.06 -4.82
C GLN A 73 -4.56 -0.71 -3.74
N THR A 74 -3.46 -1.36 -4.14
CA THR A 74 -2.58 -2.08 -3.22
C THR A 74 -1.96 -1.15 -2.17
N ALA A 75 -1.41 0.00 -2.58
CA ALA A 75 -0.81 0.95 -1.66
C ALA A 75 -1.82 1.54 -0.66
N LEU A 76 -3.06 1.78 -1.10
CA LEU A 76 -4.13 2.30 -0.25
C LEU A 76 -4.67 1.25 0.74
N LEU A 77 -4.63 -0.06 0.40
CA LEU A 77 -4.96 -1.14 1.34
C LEU A 77 -4.02 -1.18 2.55
N GLU A 78 -2.81 -0.68 2.39
CA GLU A 78 -1.77 -0.62 3.43
C GLU A 78 -1.80 0.70 4.22
N ALA A 79 -2.80 1.55 3.99
CA ALA A 79 -2.87 2.86 4.60
C ALA A 79 -2.98 2.80 6.12
N ARG A 80 -2.14 3.59 6.80
CA ARG A 80 -2.12 3.75 8.24
C ARG A 80 -2.12 5.23 8.62
N LEU A 81 -3.04 5.63 9.49
CA LEU A 81 -3.10 7.01 9.97
C LEU A 81 -1.86 7.32 10.82
N LEU A 82 -1.14 8.38 10.45
CA LEU A 82 -0.03 8.94 11.23
C LEU A 82 -0.51 10.05 12.14
N ILE A 83 -1.24 11.00 11.59
CA ILE A 83 -1.78 12.15 12.33
C ILE A 83 -2.95 12.78 11.56
N GLY A 84 -3.92 13.34 12.27
CA GLY A 84 -5.03 14.10 11.69
C GLY A 84 -6.39 13.56 12.09
N SER A 85 -7.41 13.71 11.23
CA SER A 85 -8.80 13.35 11.53
C SER A 85 -9.03 11.85 11.39
N ASP A 86 -9.41 11.20 12.50
CA ASP A 86 -9.86 9.81 12.53
C ASP A 86 -11.14 9.63 11.69
N GLU A 87 -12.06 10.59 11.75
CA GLU A 87 -13.32 10.52 10.98
C GLU A 87 -13.04 10.51 9.47
N LEU A 88 -12.05 11.30 9.02
CA LEU A 88 -11.67 11.34 7.62
C LEU A 88 -10.99 10.03 7.19
N PHE A 89 -10.17 9.44 8.05
CA PHE A 89 -9.57 8.14 7.81
C PHE A 89 -10.60 7.02 7.75
N GLN A 90 -11.60 7.02 8.65
CA GLN A 90 -12.70 6.06 8.61
C GLN A 90 -13.56 6.20 7.35
N ALA A 91 -13.86 7.45 6.93
CA ALA A 91 -14.56 7.70 5.68
C ALA A 91 -13.78 7.19 4.46
N PHE A 92 -12.47 7.38 4.45
CA PHE A 92 -11.56 6.84 3.43
C PHE A 92 -11.59 5.29 3.41
N SER A 93 -11.46 4.64 4.57
CA SER A 93 -11.48 3.17 4.67
C SER A 93 -12.82 2.60 4.18
N ALA A 94 -13.93 3.18 4.60
CA ALA A 94 -15.26 2.75 4.16
C ALA A 94 -15.47 2.96 2.65
N ALA A 95 -14.94 4.04 2.08
CA ALA A 95 -15.04 4.29 0.65
C ALA A 95 -14.17 3.32 -0.17
N LEU A 96 -12.99 2.95 0.35
CA LEU A 96 -12.11 1.97 -0.26
C LEU A 96 -12.75 0.57 -0.28
N GLU A 97 -13.37 0.15 0.83
CA GLU A 97 -14.11 -1.13 0.92
C GLU A 97 -15.23 -1.24 -0.12
N GLN A 98 -15.89 -0.13 -0.47
CA GLN A 98 -16.98 -0.13 -1.46
C GLN A 98 -16.52 -0.35 -2.90
N VAL A 99 -15.30 0.04 -3.23
CA VAL A 99 -14.74 -0.10 -4.59
C VAL A 99 -13.87 -1.34 -4.75
N LEU A 100 -13.53 -2.00 -3.65
CA LEU A 100 -12.71 -3.19 -3.64
C LEU A 100 -13.58 -4.42 -3.95
N ASP A 101 -13.28 -5.09 -5.07
CA ASP A 101 -13.78 -6.43 -5.37
C ASP A 101 -12.66 -7.44 -5.06
N PRO A 102 -12.79 -8.25 -4.01
CA PRO A 102 -11.74 -9.19 -3.61
C PRO A 102 -11.37 -10.21 -4.67
N LEU A 103 -12.36 -10.66 -5.47
CA LEU A 103 -12.11 -11.64 -6.53
C LEU A 103 -11.36 -11.00 -7.70
N ALA A 104 -11.81 -9.84 -8.16
CA ALA A 104 -11.14 -9.10 -9.22
C ALA A 104 -9.71 -8.70 -8.80
N PHE A 105 -9.53 -8.29 -7.54
CA PHE A 105 -8.21 -7.98 -6.98
C PHE A 105 -7.30 -9.22 -6.96
N PHE A 106 -7.81 -10.37 -6.53
CA PHE A 106 -7.06 -11.64 -6.56
C PHE A 106 -6.61 -12.00 -7.97
N GLU A 107 -7.52 -11.96 -8.96
CA GLU A 107 -7.20 -12.29 -10.35
C GLU A 107 -6.15 -11.33 -10.93
N ALA A 108 -6.29 -10.03 -10.65
CA ALA A 108 -5.32 -9.02 -11.09
C ALA A 108 -3.93 -9.23 -10.44
N LYS A 109 -3.88 -9.50 -9.12
CA LYS A 109 -2.63 -9.77 -8.41
C LYS A 109 -1.96 -11.06 -8.86
N ARG A 110 -2.72 -12.08 -9.16
CA ARG A 110 -2.20 -13.32 -9.74
C ARG A 110 -1.57 -13.07 -11.11
N SER A 111 -2.25 -12.32 -11.98
CA SER A 111 -1.71 -11.97 -13.30
C SER A 111 -0.43 -11.14 -13.19
N GLU A 112 -0.39 -10.15 -12.27
CA GLU A 112 0.80 -9.35 -11.99
C GLU A 112 1.97 -10.23 -11.50
N GLN A 113 1.70 -11.21 -10.63
CA GLN A 113 2.70 -12.15 -10.13
C GLN A 113 3.24 -13.06 -11.24
N ASP A 114 2.37 -13.61 -12.09
CA ASP A 114 2.78 -14.44 -13.23
C ASP A 114 3.69 -13.64 -14.19
N GLU A 115 3.36 -12.37 -14.48
CA GLU A 115 4.20 -11.48 -15.28
C GLU A 115 5.54 -11.17 -14.60
N HIS A 116 5.56 -11.00 -13.29
CA HIS A 116 6.77 -10.79 -12.50
C HIS A 116 7.69 -12.02 -12.58
N HIS A 117 7.16 -13.23 -12.36
CA HIS A 117 7.94 -14.45 -12.40
C HIS A 117 8.57 -14.66 -13.79
N LEU A 118 7.83 -14.38 -14.88
CA LEU A 118 8.36 -14.45 -16.25
C LEU A 118 9.56 -13.49 -16.47
N ARG A 119 9.62 -12.34 -15.83
CA ARG A 119 10.77 -11.42 -15.94
C ARG A 119 12.04 -11.95 -15.29
N TYR A 120 11.91 -12.88 -14.36
CA TYR A 120 13.02 -13.54 -13.65
C TYR A 120 13.22 -14.99 -14.09
N ASP A 121 12.85 -15.32 -15.35
CA ASP A 121 12.97 -16.64 -15.96
C ASP A 121 12.31 -17.78 -15.14
N ASP A 122 11.31 -17.43 -14.35
CA ASP A 122 10.57 -18.33 -13.45
C ASP A 122 11.50 -19.19 -12.57
N THR A 123 12.63 -18.61 -12.13
CA THR A 123 13.62 -19.31 -11.32
C THR A 123 14.12 -18.47 -10.14
N PRO A 124 14.14 -19.04 -8.91
CA PRO A 124 14.81 -18.44 -7.77
C PRO A 124 16.35 -18.59 -7.81
N TYR A 125 16.88 -19.41 -8.71
CA TYR A 125 18.31 -19.79 -8.79
C TYR A 125 19.06 -18.98 -9.85
N SER A 126 19.07 -17.65 -9.70
CA SER A 126 19.94 -16.80 -10.52
C SER A 126 21.31 -16.59 -9.85
N LEU A 127 22.32 -16.16 -10.63
CA LEU A 127 23.65 -15.85 -10.10
C LEU A 127 23.62 -14.70 -9.08
N GLU A 128 22.68 -13.75 -9.26
CA GLU A 128 22.38 -12.67 -8.33
C GLU A 128 20.87 -12.70 -8.04
N PRO A 129 20.41 -13.49 -7.05
CA PRO A 129 18.98 -13.65 -6.80
C PRO A 129 18.40 -12.34 -6.25
N ASN A 130 17.29 -11.89 -6.84
CA ASN A 130 16.52 -10.77 -6.31
C ASN A 130 15.56 -11.27 -5.23
N CYS A 131 15.98 -11.14 -3.96
CA CYS A 131 15.19 -11.60 -2.81
C CYS A 131 13.85 -10.89 -2.63
N LYS A 132 13.63 -9.73 -3.30
CA LYS A 132 12.37 -8.99 -3.25
C LYS A 132 11.43 -9.41 -4.37
N GLU A 133 11.90 -9.42 -5.61
CA GLU A 133 11.07 -9.52 -6.81
C GLU A 133 11.12 -10.88 -7.52
N GLY A 134 12.13 -11.71 -7.21
CA GLY A 134 12.25 -13.05 -7.81
C GLY A 134 11.20 -14.02 -7.25
N PRO A 135 10.93 -15.15 -7.98
CA PRO A 135 10.02 -16.19 -7.50
C PRO A 135 10.37 -16.70 -6.10
N GLY A 136 9.39 -16.78 -5.21
CA GLY A 136 9.58 -17.11 -3.79
C GLY A 136 10.19 -15.97 -2.96
N GLY A 137 10.31 -14.76 -3.51
CA GLY A 137 10.81 -13.58 -2.84
C GLY A 137 9.78 -12.88 -1.95
N LEU A 138 10.19 -11.75 -1.36
CA LEU A 138 9.37 -10.98 -0.44
C LEU A 138 8.05 -10.50 -1.07
N ARG A 139 8.05 -10.19 -2.38
CA ARG A 139 6.86 -9.76 -3.11
C ARG A 139 5.77 -10.82 -3.14
N ASP A 140 6.14 -12.10 -3.26
CA ASP A 140 5.17 -13.20 -3.24
C ASP A 140 4.50 -13.31 -1.87
N LEU A 141 5.26 -13.18 -0.79
CA LEU A 141 4.73 -13.15 0.57
C LEU A 141 3.80 -11.95 0.79
N GLN A 142 4.21 -10.76 0.33
CA GLN A 142 3.37 -9.56 0.40
C GLN A 142 2.07 -9.73 -0.39
N THR A 143 2.11 -10.39 -1.55
CA THR A 143 0.92 -10.66 -2.37
C THR A 143 -0.12 -11.47 -1.61
N ILE A 144 0.30 -12.46 -0.82
CA ILE A 144 -0.60 -13.25 0.04
C ILE A 144 -1.30 -12.33 1.05
N LEU A 145 -0.54 -11.46 1.73
CA LEU A 145 -1.12 -10.53 2.72
C LEU A 145 -2.07 -9.51 2.08
N TRP A 146 -1.75 -9.00 0.88
CA TRP A 146 -2.64 -8.08 0.16
C TRP A 146 -3.96 -8.75 -0.22
N ILE A 147 -3.91 -9.98 -0.73
CA ILE A 147 -5.11 -10.76 -1.09
C ILE A 147 -5.93 -11.05 0.16
N ALA A 148 -5.30 -11.43 1.26
CA ALA A 148 -5.97 -11.68 2.53
C ALA A 148 -6.64 -10.41 3.08
N SER A 149 -5.95 -9.28 3.04
CA SER A 149 -6.48 -7.98 3.45
C SER A 149 -7.68 -7.57 2.58
N ALA A 150 -7.58 -7.71 1.26
CA ALA A 150 -8.67 -7.43 0.33
C ALA A 150 -9.90 -8.31 0.56
N ALA A 151 -9.70 -9.55 1.02
CA ALA A 151 -10.77 -10.49 1.33
C ALA A 151 -11.31 -10.36 2.77
N GLY A 152 -10.78 -9.43 3.59
CA GLY A 152 -11.22 -9.20 4.96
C GLY A 152 -10.67 -10.20 5.99
N TYR A 153 -9.62 -10.94 5.66
CA TYR A 153 -8.97 -11.91 6.56
C TYR A 153 -7.80 -11.32 7.37
N GLY A 154 -7.63 -10.00 7.32
CA GLY A 154 -6.53 -9.32 8.01
C GLY A 154 -5.32 -9.05 7.13
N SER A 155 -4.32 -8.38 7.71
CA SER A 155 -3.13 -7.89 7.01
C SER A 155 -1.82 -8.41 7.60
N THR A 156 -1.90 -9.34 8.57
CA THR A 156 -0.76 -9.91 9.28
C THR A 156 -0.78 -11.44 9.25
N TRP A 157 0.39 -12.05 9.36
CA TRP A 157 0.53 -13.51 9.43
C TRP A 157 -0.21 -14.09 10.64
N ALA A 158 -0.16 -13.40 11.79
CA ALA A 158 -0.88 -13.81 13.00
C ALA A 158 -2.41 -13.85 12.78
N GLU A 159 -2.97 -12.89 12.06
CA GLU A 159 -4.40 -12.92 11.71
C GLU A 159 -4.73 -14.08 10.78
N LEU A 160 -3.89 -14.35 9.76
CA LEU A 160 -4.07 -15.50 8.87
C LEU A 160 -4.01 -16.84 9.63
N ALA A 161 -3.10 -16.97 10.60
CA ALA A 161 -3.05 -18.15 11.48
C ALA A 161 -4.33 -18.30 12.32
N GLN A 162 -4.92 -17.20 12.84
CA GLN A 162 -6.18 -17.21 13.56
C GLN A 162 -7.36 -17.70 12.70
N TYR A 163 -7.35 -17.40 11.40
CA TYR A 163 -8.34 -17.91 10.44
C TYR A 163 -8.05 -19.35 9.98
N GLY A 164 -6.92 -19.93 10.38
CA GLY A 164 -6.53 -21.31 10.04
C GLY A 164 -5.96 -21.47 8.63
N PHE A 165 -5.54 -20.38 7.99
CA PHE A 165 -4.82 -20.44 6.70
C PHE A 165 -3.35 -20.85 6.88
N LEU A 166 -2.80 -20.66 8.06
CA LEU A 166 -1.45 -21.04 8.45
C LEU A 166 -1.47 -21.79 9.77
N THR A 167 -0.49 -22.65 9.96
CA THR A 167 -0.19 -23.23 11.28
C THR A 167 0.65 -22.25 12.12
N HIS A 168 0.70 -22.43 13.44
CA HIS A 168 1.59 -21.64 14.30
C HIS A 168 3.09 -21.85 14.03
N GLU A 169 3.46 -22.90 13.29
CA GLU A 169 4.85 -23.14 12.88
C GLU A 169 5.20 -22.41 11.58
N GLU A 170 4.19 -22.00 10.80
CA GLU A 170 4.33 -21.27 9.54
C GLU A 170 4.20 -19.75 9.74
N GLU A 171 3.76 -19.28 10.89
CA GLU A 171 3.69 -17.89 11.29
C GLU A 171 5.11 -17.33 11.58
#